data_1e7d179992dd1d4ec693e6b94dc458cf
#
_entry.id   1e7d179992dd1d4ec693e6b94dc458cf
#
_cell.length_a   1.000
_cell.length_b   1.000
_cell.length_c   1.000
_cell.angle_alpha   90.00
_cell.angle_beta   90.00
_cell.angle_gamma   90.00
#
_symmetry.space_group_name_H-M   'P 1'
#
loop_
_entity.id
_entity.type
_entity.pdbx_description
1 polymer ?
#
loop_
_entity_poly.entity_id
_entity_poly.type
_entity_poly.pdbx_seq_one_letter_code
_entity_poly.pdbx_strand_id
1 'polypeptide(L)'
;MALKGAQTEKNLLTAFIGESQARNRYTYFASQAKKEGYVQISDIFTETANQEKEHAKRLFKFLEGGEVEIAGAFPAGVIGNTSENLKAAAEGEHYEYTEMYPGFAKVAREEGFKAIAAVFDAIAVAEKQHEKRYVGLAANIDAG
;
A
#
# COMPACT_ATOMS: atom_id res chain seq x y z
N MET A 1 -1.92 10.03 25.58
CA MET A 1 -0.53 10.00 25.06
C MET A 1 -0.41 10.97 23.90
N ALA A 2 0.69 11.69 23.83
CA ALA A 2 0.96 12.55 22.68
C ALA A 2 1.44 11.69 21.49
N LEU A 3 1.09 12.10 20.28
CA LEU A 3 1.52 11.40 19.07
C LEU A 3 3.04 11.52 18.87
N LYS A 4 3.61 12.70 19.12
CA LYS A 4 5.06 12.92 19.04
C LYS A 4 5.80 11.96 19.95
N GLY A 5 6.70 11.14 19.38
CA GLY A 5 7.49 10.16 20.09
C GLY A 5 6.80 8.82 20.32
N ALA A 6 5.52 8.69 19.96
CA ALA A 6 4.79 7.43 20.10
C ALA A 6 5.16 6.44 18.99
N GLN A 7 4.97 5.15 19.24
CA GLN A 7 5.17 4.14 18.21
C GLN A 7 4.21 4.36 17.03
N THR A 8 3.00 4.85 17.30
CA THR A 8 2.00 5.15 16.26
C THR A 8 2.52 6.21 15.29
N GLU A 9 3.28 7.22 15.74
CA GLU A 9 3.90 8.19 14.85
C GLU A 9 4.85 7.50 13.86
N LYS A 10 5.68 6.60 14.35
CA LYS A 10 6.60 5.83 13.49
C LYS A 10 5.84 4.93 12.52
N ASN A 11 4.78 4.30 13.00
CA ASN A 11 3.95 3.43 12.16
C ASN A 11 3.22 4.21 11.06
N LEU A 12 2.76 5.42 11.37
CA LEU A 12 2.15 6.32 10.38
C LEU A 12 3.15 6.66 9.27
N LEU A 13 4.38 7.01 9.64
CA LEU A 13 5.40 7.35 8.66
C LEU A 13 5.80 6.13 7.82
N THR A 14 5.93 4.97 8.46
CA THR A 14 6.22 3.71 7.75
C THR A 14 5.11 3.38 6.74
N ALA A 15 3.86 3.51 7.15
CA ALA A 15 2.71 3.29 6.26
C ALA A 15 2.69 4.30 5.11
N PHE A 16 2.95 5.57 5.40
CA PHE A 16 3.05 6.61 4.37
C PHE A 16 4.11 6.29 3.32
N ILE A 17 5.29 5.82 3.75
CA ILE A 17 6.36 5.41 2.83
C ILE A 17 5.91 4.19 2.02
N GLY A 18 5.26 3.22 2.66
CA GLY A 18 4.72 2.05 1.99
C GLY A 18 3.73 2.42 0.89
N GLU A 19 2.77 3.29 1.18
CA GLU A 19 1.79 3.76 0.20
C GLU A 19 2.45 4.58 -0.91
N SER A 20 3.42 5.41 -0.57
CA SER A 20 4.11 6.27 -1.54
C SER A 20 4.92 5.46 -2.53
N GLN A 21 5.66 4.44 -2.08
CA GLN A 21 6.41 3.59 -3.00
C GLN A 21 5.48 2.71 -3.83
N ALA A 22 4.38 2.21 -3.27
CA ALA A 22 3.38 1.44 -4.01
C ALA A 22 2.77 2.28 -5.12
N ARG A 23 2.43 3.53 -4.85
CA ARG A 23 1.91 4.47 -5.84
C ARG A 23 2.86 4.59 -7.04
N ASN A 24 4.16 4.72 -6.78
CA ASN A 24 5.15 4.81 -7.85
C ASN A 24 5.28 3.47 -8.60
N ARG A 25 5.38 2.37 -7.88
CA ARG A 25 5.50 1.04 -8.50
C ARG A 25 4.30 0.74 -9.40
N TYR A 26 3.09 1.02 -8.95
CA TYR A 26 1.88 0.76 -9.73
C TYR A 26 1.81 1.66 -10.97
N THR A 27 2.32 2.88 -10.89
CA THR A 27 2.44 3.76 -12.06
C THR A 27 3.40 3.14 -13.10
N TYR A 28 4.52 2.59 -12.64
CA TYR A 28 5.48 1.91 -13.52
C TYR A 28 4.87 0.64 -14.11
N PHE A 29 4.13 -0.13 -13.31
CA PHE A 29 3.45 -1.35 -13.76
C PHE A 29 2.35 -1.05 -14.77
N ALA A 30 1.65 0.08 -14.61
CA ALA A 30 0.67 0.54 -15.59
C ALA A 30 1.32 0.80 -16.95
N SER A 31 2.46 1.47 -16.94
CA SER A 31 3.24 1.74 -18.17
C SER A 31 3.66 0.44 -18.86
N GLN A 32 4.14 -0.54 -18.09
CA GLN A 32 4.55 -1.84 -18.63
C GLN A 32 3.36 -2.60 -19.21
N ALA A 33 2.23 -2.62 -18.52
CA ALA A 33 1.02 -3.27 -19.00
C ALA A 33 0.55 -2.68 -20.33
N LYS A 34 0.61 -1.35 -20.45
CA LYS A 34 0.24 -0.67 -21.69
C LYS A 34 1.15 -1.07 -22.84
N LYS A 35 2.47 -1.15 -22.61
CA LYS A 35 3.44 -1.60 -23.61
C LYS A 35 3.16 -3.03 -24.08
N GLU A 36 2.68 -3.89 -23.20
CA GLU A 36 2.34 -5.28 -23.52
C GLU A 36 0.95 -5.42 -24.12
N GLY A 37 0.20 -4.33 -24.27
CA GLY A 37 -1.14 -4.36 -24.85
C GLY A 37 -2.28 -4.62 -23.88
N TYR A 38 -1.99 -4.70 -22.59
CA TYR A 38 -3.00 -4.90 -21.53
C TYR A 38 -3.54 -3.54 -21.07
N VAL A 39 -4.35 -2.90 -21.90
CA VAL A 39 -4.85 -1.54 -21.64
C VAL A 39 -5.72 -1.48 -20.39
N GLN A 40 -6.61 -2.47 -20.21
CA GLN A 40 -7.50 -2.51 -19.05
C GLN A 40 -6.70 -2.70 -17.74
N ILE A 41 -5.69 -3.56 -17.75
CA ILE A 41 -4.81 -3.77 -16.58
C ILE A 41 -4.02 -2.50 -16.29
N SER A 42 -3.55 -1.82 -17.33
CA SER A 42 -2.88 -0.52 -17.18
C SER A 42 -3.79 0.49 -16.46
N ASP A 43 -5.06 0.57 -16.86
CA ASP A 43 -6.03 1.46 -16.23
C ASP A 43 -6.27 1.09 -14.76
N ILE A 44 -6.32 -0.20 -14.44
CA ILE A 44 -6.49 -0.69 -13.07
C ILE A 44 -5.29 -0.32 -12.20
N PHE A 45 -4.06 -0.50 -12.69
CA PHE A 45 -2.87 -0.07 -11.97
C PHE A 45 -2.85 1.44 -11.74
N THR A 46 -3.27 2.22 -12.72
CA THR A 46 -3.35 3.69 -12.59
C THR A 46 -4.37 4.09 -11.53
N GLU A 47 -5.54 3.46 -11.55
CA GLU A 47 -6.58 3.68 -10.54
C GLU A 47 -6.08 3.34 -9.14
N THR A 48 -5.44 2.19 -8.99
CA THR A 48 -4.89 1.76 -7.69
C THR A 48 -3.77 2.69 -7.24
N ALA A 49 -2.90 3.13 -8.16
CA ALA A 49 -1.85 4.10 -7.84
C ALA A 49 -2.43 5.39 -7.27
N ASN A 50 -3.53 5.87 -7.85
CA ASN A 50 -4.22 7.06 -7.36
C ASN A 50 -4.85 6.83 -5.98
N GLN A 51 -5.38 5.64 -5.72
CA GLN A 51 -5.90 5.28 -4.40
C GLN A 51 -4.78 5.23 -3.36
N GLU A 52 -3.61 4.68 -3.70
CA GLU A 52 -2.44 4.66 -2.81
C GLU A 52 -1.99 6.08 -2.46
N LYS A 53 -2.03 6.99 -3.43
CA LYS A 53 -1.73 8.41 -3.19
C LYS A 53 -2.68 9.02 -2.17
N GLU A 54 -3.97 8.72 -2.26
CA GLU A 54 -4.97 9.22 -1.30
C GLU A 54 -4.80 8.61 0.09
N HIS A 55 -4.47 7.31 0.16
CA HIS A 55 -4.12 6.67 1.43
C HIS A 55 -2.90 7.34 2.08
N ALA A 56 -1.86 7.59 1.29
CA ALA A 56 -0.67 8.26 1.76
C ALA A 56 -1.01 9.63 2.35
N LYS A 57 -1.86 10.39 1.69
CA LYS A 57 -2.30 11.71 2.16
C LYS A 57 -3.08 11.62 3.47
N ARG A 58 -3.98 10.64 3.61
CA ARG A 58 -4.72 10.43 4.85
C ARG A 58 -3.79 10.16 6.04
N LEU A 59 -2.78 9.33 5.82
CA LEU A 59 -1.79 9.01 6.85
C LEU A 59 -0.92 10.23 7.18
N PHE A 60 -0.48 10.94 6.16
CA PHE A 60 0.38 12.12 6.30
C PHE A 60 -0.29 13.23 7.11
N LYS A 61 -1.61 13.40 6.97
CA LYS A 61 -2.37 14.42 7.68
C LYS A 61 -2.36 14.25 9.21
N PHE A 62 -2.13 13.05 9.71
CA PHE A 62 -2.00 12.84 11.15
C PHE A 62 -0.64 13.24 11.70
N LEU A 63 0.39 13.30 10.87
CA LEU A 63 1.75 13.62 11.29
C LEU A 63 1.86 15.10 11.64
N GLU A 64 2.69 15.39 12.64
CA GLU A 64 2.79 16.71 13.25
C GLU A 64 4.06 17.47 12.90
N GLY A 65 4.76 17.02 11.88
CA GLY A 65 5.96 17.69 11.38
C GLY A 65 7.25 17.20 12.01
N GLY A 66 8.33 17.88 11.66
CA GLY A 66 9.68 17.48 12.05
C GLY A 66 10.18 16.28 11.26
N GLU A 67 11.24 15.67 11.75
CA GLU A 67 11.80 14.45 11.18
C GLU A 67 11.63 13.31 12.17
N VAL A 68 11.21 12.15 11.66
CA VAL A 68 11.02 10.94 12.47
C VAL A 68 11.86 9.83 11.88
N GLU A 69 12.73 9.25 12.71
CA GLU A 69 13.56 8.13 12.28
C GLU A 69 12.78 6.83 12.35
N ILE A 70 12.80 6.07 11.26
CA ILE A 70 12.18 4.75 11.19
C ILE A 70 13.15 3.74 10.58
N ALA A 71 12.87 2.45 10.80
CA ALA A 71 13.51 1.35 10.13
C ALA A 71 12.44 0.48 9.47
N GLY A 72 12.75 -0.12 8.32
CA GLY A 72 11.80 -0.97 7.62
C GLY A 72 12.40 -1.59 6.37
N ALA A 73 11.66 -2.54 5.80
CA ALA A 73 12.02 -3.19 4.54
C ALA A 73 10.89 -2.96 3.54
N PHE A 74 11.27 -2.63 2.31
CA PHE A 74 10.33 -2.32 1.25
C PHE A 74 10.74 -3.03 -0.03
N PRO A 75 9.81 -3.27 -0.99
CA PRO A 75 10.18 -3.91 -2.26
C PRO A 75 11.26 -3.12 -2.99
N ALA A 76 12.32 -3.84 -3.39
CA ALA A 76 13.52 -3.25 -4.00
C ALA A 76 13.59 -3.56 -5.50
N GLY A 77 12.51 -3.35 -6.24
CA GLY A 77 12.37 -3.70 -7.65
C GLY A 77 11.61 -5.02 -7.75
N VAL A 78 11.36 -5.56 -8.91
CA VAL A 78 11.76 -5.08 -10.25
C VAL A 78 10.51 -4.69 -11.05
N ILE A 79 10.69 -4.09 -12.23
CA ILE A 79 9.61 -3.98 -13.22
C ILE A 79 9.78 -5.17 -14.16
N GLY A 80 8.92 -6.18 -14.00
CA GLY A 80 8.90 -7.36 -14.85
C GLY A 80 7.83 -7.25 -15.93
N ASN A 81 7.38 -8.39 -16.43
CA ASN A 81 6.23 -8.41 -17.31
C ASN A 81 4.94 -8.20 -16.49
N THR A 82 3.82 -8.02 -17.17
CA THR A 82 2.54 -7.69 -16.50
C THR A 82 2.12 -8.78 -15.51
N SER A 83 2.25 -10.06 -15.86
CA SER A 83 1.91 -11.16 -14.94
C SER A 83 2.77 -11.11 -13.67
N GLU A 84 4.08 -10.93 -13.83
CA GLU A 84 5.01 -10.82 -12.70
C GLU A 84 4.70 -9.60 -11.83
N ASN A 85 4.39 -8.48 -12.45
CA ASN A 85 4.05 -7.24 -11.74
C ASN A 85 2.76 -7.37 -10.93
N LEU A 86 1.75 -8.05 -11.49
CA LEU A 86 0.50 -8.33 -10.78
C LEU A 86 0.74 -9.21 -9.55
N LYS A 87 1.57 -10.23 -9.69
CA LYS A 87 1.90 -11.14 -8.58
C LYS A 87 2.67 -10.42 -7.49
N ALA A 88 3.64 -9.59 -7.86
CA ALA A 88 4.40 -8.78 -6.90
C ALA A 88 3.50 -7.80 -6.15
N ALA A 89 2.59 -7.15 -6.88
CA ALA A 89 1.61 -6.23 -6.27
C ALA A 89 0.69 -6.98 -5.30
N ALA A 90 0.18 -8.15 -5.69
CA ALA A 90 -0.67 -8.97 -4.84
C ALA A 90 0.03 -9.38 -3.54
N GLU A 91 1.30 -9.77 -3.61
CA GLU A 91 2.09 -10.13 -2.42
C GLU A 91 2.24 -8.95 -1.46
N GLY A 92 2.51 -7.75 -1.97
CA GLY A 92 2.61 -6.55 -1.17
C GLY A 92 1.30 -6.22 -0.46
N GLU A 93 0.19 -6.26 -1.20
CA GLU A 93 -1.14 -6.01 -0.65
C GLU A 93 -1.49 -7.04 0.44
N HIS A 94 -1.16 -8.31 0.20
CA HIS A 94 -1.40 -9.40 1.16
C HIS A 94 -0.69 -9.15 2.49
N TYR A 95 0.60 -8.83 2.44
CA TYR A 95 1.37 -8.49 3.64
C TYR A 95 0.73 -7.32 4.39
N GLU A 96 0.34 -6.27 3.65
CA GLU A 96 -0.18 -5.06 4.26
C GLU A 96 -1.49 -5.28 5.01
N TYR A 97 -2.45 -6.04 4.45
CA TYR A 97 -3.72 -6.21 5.14
C TYR A 97 -3.74 -7.37 6.15
N THR A 98 -2.82 -8.34 6.05
CA THR A 98 -2.75 -9.45 7.01
C THR A 98 -1.83 -9.18 8.18
N GLU A 99 -0.74 -8.42 7.96
CA GLU A 99 0.31 -8.22 8.95
C GLU A 99 0.45 -6.75 9.37
N MET A 100 0.80 -5.89 8.41
CA MET A 100 1.23 -4.53 8.72
C MET A 100 0.11 -3.68 9.32
N TYR A 101 -0.98 -3.48 8.60
CA TYR A 101 -2.06 -2.61 9.07
C TYR A 101 -2.77 -3.14 10.31
N PRO A 102 -3.09 -4.44 10.42
CA PRO A 102 -3.65 -4.95 11.67
C PRO A 102 -2.75 -4.73 12.89
N GLY A 103 -1.43 -4.92 12.71
CA GLY A 103 -0.45 -4.65 13.77
C GLY A 103 -0.41 -3.17 14.15
N PHE A 104 -0.40 -2.28 13.17
CA PHE A 104 -0.41 -0.83 13.39
C PHE A 104 -1.69 -0.36 14.07
N ALA A 105 -2.85 -0.91 13.68
CA ALA A 105 -4.13 -0.58 14.29
C ALA A 105 -4.17 -1.00 15.76
N LYS A 106 -3.63 -2.18 16.07
CA LYS A 106 -3.54 -2.68 17.45
C LYS A 106 -2.71 -1.73 18.32
N VAL A 107 -1.52 -1.36 17.85
CA VAL A 107 -0.64 -0.43 18.59
C VAL A 107 -1.31 0.92 18.77
N ALA A 108 -1.95 1.44 17.73
CA ALA A 108 -2.65 2.73 17.81
C ALA A 108 -3.75 2.70 18.88
N ARG A 109 -4.52 1.60 18.97
CA ARG A 109 -5.54 1.44 20.02
C ARG A 109 -4.93 1.37 21.41
N GLU A 110 -3.85 0.62 21.57
CA GLU A 110 -3.13 0.50 22.84
C GLU A 110 -2.58 1.86 23.30
N GLU A 111 -2.16 2.70 22.38
CA GLU A 111 -1.65 4.04 22.66
C GLU A 111 -2.75 5.09 22.77
N GLY A 112 -4.00 4.73 22.53
CA GLY A 112 -5.14 5.63 22.67
C GLY A 112 -5.51 6.43 21.42
N PHE A 113 -4.95 6.09 20.25
CA PHE A 113 -5.22 6.79 18.99
C PHE A 113 -6.30 6.06 18.18
N LYS A 114 -7.53 6.12 18.65
CA LYS A 114 -8.67 5.38 18.06
C LYS A 114 -8.97 5.80 16.61
N ALA A 115 -8.88 7.09 16.32
CA ALA A 115 -9.14 7.60 14.97
C ALA A 115 -8.08 7.11 13.97
N ILE A 116 -6.82 7.08 14.40
CA ILE A 116 -5.72 6.58 13.57
C ILE A 116 -5.89 5.08 13.33
N ALA A 117 -6.24 4.33 14.39
CA ALA A 117 -6.50 2.90 14.27
C ALA A 117 -7.61 2.60 13.25
N ALA A 118 -8.69 3.38 13.28
CA ALA A 118 -9.79 3.23 12.34
C ALA A 118 -9.35 3.46 10.88
N VAL A 119 -8.44 4.41 10.66
CA VAL A 119 -7.88 4.65 9.32
C VAL A 119 -7.01 3.48 8.87
N PHE A 120 -6.17 2.93 9.75
CA PHE A 120 -5.39 1.72 9.43
C PHE A 120 -6.31 0.56 9.05
N ASP A 121 -7.40 0.36 9.79
CA ASP A 121 -8.37 -0.70 9.48
C ASP A 121 -9.05 -0.47 8.12
N ALA A 122 -9.42 0.77 7.81
CA ALA A 122 -10.08 1.11 6.55
C ALA A 122 -9.14 0.88 5.36
N ILE A 123 -7.86 1.24 5.50
CA ILE A 123 -6.86 1.00 4.46
C ILE A 123 -6.66 -0.51 4.26
N ALA A 124 -6.63 -1.29 5.34
CA ALA A 124 -6.50 -2.75 5.26
C ALA A 124 -7.62 -3.37 4.42
N VAL A 125 -8.85 -2.88 4.56
CA VAL A 125 -9.98 -3.35 3.75
C VAL A 125 -9.74 -3.07 2.26
N ALA A 126 -9.25 -1.88 1.92
CA ALA A 126 -8.92 -1.52 0.54
C ALA A 126 -7.80 -2.39 -0.02
N GLU A 127 -6.76 -2.66 0.78
CA GLU A 127 -5.64 -3.51 0.38
C GLU A 127 -6.09 -4.94 0.06
N LYS A 128 -7.02 -5.48 0.84
CA LYS A 128 -7.61 -6.80 0.59
C LYS A 128 -8.33 -6.84 -0.76
N GLN A 129 -9.08 -5.79 -1.10
CA GLN A 129 -9.75 -5.68 -2.40
C GLN A 129 -8.74 -5.61 -3.54
N HIS A 130 -7.65 -4.86 -3.36
CA HIS A 130 -6.58 -4.76 -4.35
C HIS A 130 -5.93 -6.12 -4.62
N GLU A 131 -5.60 -6.87 -3.57
CA GLU A 131 -5.02 -8.21 -3.72
C GLU A 131 -5.93 -9.12 -4.53
N LYS A 132 -7.21 -9.18 -4.17
CA LYS A 132 -8.20 -10.02 -4.85
C LYS A 132 -8.24 -9.72 -6.35
N ARG A 133 -8.23 -8.44 -6.69
CA ARG A 133 -8.26 -7.98 -8.08
C ARG A 133 -7.01 -8.38 -8.84
N TYR A 134 -5.83 -8.18 -8.24
CA TYR A 134 -4.55 -8.51 -8.86
C TYR A 134 -4.38 -10.02 -9.06
N VAL A 135 -4.76 -10.82 -8.08
CA VAL A 135 -4.72 -12.28 -8.18
C VAL A 135 -5.61 -12.77 -9.34
N GLY A 136 -6.81 -12.23 -9.44
CA GLY A 136 -7.73 -12.58 -10.54
C GLY A 136 -7.20 -12.21 -11.91
N LEU A 137 -6.61 -11.02 -12.04
CA LEU A 137 -6.04 -10.55 -13.31
C LEU A 137 -4.81 -11.38 -13.70
N ALA A 138 -3.95 -11.73 -12.75
CA ALA A 138 -2.79 -12.57 -13.02
C ALA A 138 -3.21 -13.97 -13.48
N ALA A 139 -4.22 -14.56 -12.84
CA ALA A 139 -4.77 -15.84 -13.23
C ALA A 139 -5.34 -15.81 -14.66
N ASN A 140 -5.99 -14.73 -15.06
CA ASN A 140 -6.54 -14.57 -16.41
C ASN A 140 -5.43 -14.53 -17.46
N ILE A 141 -4.33 -13.83 -17.19
CA ILE A 141 -3.18 -13.78 -18.09
C ILE A 141 -2.54 -15.17 -18.24
N ASP A 142 -2.32 -15.86 -17.11
CA ASP A 142 -1.65 -17.17 -17.10
C ASP A 142 -2.51 -18.25 -17.76
N ALA A 143 -3.83 -18.09 -17.77
CA ALA A 143 -4.74 -19.02 -18.44
C ALA A 143 -4.83 -18.80 -19.97
N GLY A 144 -4.27 -17.71 -20.46
CA GLY A 144 -4.29 -17.36 -21.90
C GLY A 144 -5.33 -16.33 -22.20
#